data_12767c7b33c5cc90ea9dd98bb2811845
#
_entry.id   12767c7b33c5cc90ea9dd98bb2811845
#
_cell.length_a   1.000
_cell.length_b   1.000
_cell.length_c   1.000
_cell.angle_alpha   90.00
_cell.angle_beta   90.00
_cell.angle_gamma   90.00
#
_symmetry.space_group_name_H-M   'P 1'
#
loop_
_entity.id
_entity.type
_entity.pdbx_description
1 polymer ?
#
loop_
_entity_poly.entity_id
_entity_poly.type
_entity_poly.pdbx_seq_one_letter_code
_entity_poly.pdbx_strand_id
1 'polypeptide(L)'
;MRKRSWMGSALFCALWLTRPGIARADVGCASIAPMRTLELRAMYADSKSSVIDGANEAANSRTMEPIFAFFRTTERALDGGSARPGNPQSDCAFQLFGEWAKAGALTFEPQVYDGQGKVKRGLLNPGFQMIGIKFRAAGYVLDETMLAWLRKLDQENVDFYAKGSNRANQRVWAAAGAALNNVLDRDPVPLAFQEQVWHEALAAIDDNGFIAAELERGQQALVYHLYSLSATLVLATARSALGYKESAEEGQKLKRLADAIGRTLCDPRQMEGLAKAKIRIPDGQWAYEVTNGFGGDLLGADWSRCGPPPTDFNARDMGGDSRRSLSMLKAGTLKNPGETPMPGAPPRAQLSEKGR
;
A
#
# COMPACT_ATOMS: atom_id res chain seq x y z
N MET A 1 56.43 -17.94 66.29
CA MET A 1 57.40 -19.02 65.92
C MET A 1 57.05 -19.64 64.64
N ARG A 2 58.01 -19.77 63.71
CA ARG A 2 58.16 -20.57 62.51
C ARG A 2 57.23 -20.24 61.26
N LYS A 3 57.94 -19.62 60.37
CA LYS A 3 57.78 -19.62 58.89
C LYS A 3 57.57 -21.01 58.28
N ARG A 4 56.84 -21.14 57.19
CA ARG A 4 57.30 -21.91 56.03
C ARG A 4 56.57 -21.42 54.76
N SER A 5 57.40 -20.95 53.85
CA SER A 5 57.08 -20.67 52.40
C SER A 5 56.89 -21.95 51.66
N TRP A 6 55.96 -21.93 50.65
CA TRP A 6 56.05 -22.80 49.50
C TRP A 6 55.64 -22.06 48.24
N MET A 7 56.63 -21.86 47.40
CA MET A 7 56.44 -21.48 45.99
C MET A 7 55.81 -22.68 45.22
N GLY A 8 54.83 -22.41 44.45
CA GLY A 8 54.29 -23.37 43.48
C GLY A 8 53.96 -22.64 42.18
N SER A 9 54.87 -22.77 41.21
CA SER A 9 54.67 -22.27 39.82
C SER A 9 53.53 -23.01 39.16
N ALA A 10 52.48 -22.29 38.79
CA ALA A 10 51.41 -22.82 37.94
C ALA A 10 51.63 -22.36 36.48
N LEU A 11 51.98 -23.31 35.64
CA LEU A 11 51.97 -23.20 34.19
C LEU A 11 50.55 -22.84 33.72
N PHE A 12 50.38 -21.68 33.09
CA PHE A 12 49.19 -21.33 32.34
C PHE A 12 49.26 -22.00 30.94
N CYS A 13 48.63 -23.14 30.80
CA CYS A 13 48.27 -23.69 29.47
C CYS A 13 47.13 -22.85 28.89
N ALA A 14 47.44 -22.00 27.92
CA ALA A 14 46.46 -21.29 27.12
C ALA A 14 45.81 -22.30 26.17
N LEU A 15 44.64 -22.85 26.55
CA LEU A 15 43.78 -23.57 25.67
C LEU A 15 43.08 -22.56 24.74
N TRP A 16 43.55 -22.49 23.50
CA TRP A 16 42.82 -21.87 22.41
C TRP A 16 41.58 -22.70 22.13
N LEU A 17 40.45 -22.33 22.75
CA LEU A 17 39.12 -22.80 22.33
C LEU A 17 38.80 -22.20 20.95
N THR A 18 39.11 -22.91 19.90
CA THR A 18 38.50 -22.68 18.59
C THR A 18 37.00 -22.88 18.76
N ARG A 19 36.27 -21.76 18.90
CA ARG A 19 34.81 -21.80 18.79
C ARG A 19 34.46 -22.41 17.43
N PRO A 20 33.73 -23.53 17.37
CA PRO A 20 33.17 -23.97 16.10
C PRO A 20 32.30 -22.84 15.58
N GLY A 21 32.60 -22.34 14.39
CA GLY A 21 31.73 -21.42 13.69
C GLY A 21 30.36 -22.09 13.63
N ILE A 22 29.37 -21.46 14.27
CA ILE A 22 27.99 -21.88 14.10
C ILE A 22 27.74 -21.68 12.62
N ALA A 23 27.74 -22.79 11.85
CA ALA A 23 27.26 -22.80 10.49
C ALA A 23 25.86 -22.19 10.54
N ARG A 24 25.70 -20.97 10.01
CA ARG A 24 24.37 -20.41 9.76
C ARG A 24 23.63 -21.44 8.94
N ALA A 25 22.61 -22.05 9.53
CA ALA A 25 21.69 -22.86 8.77
C ALA A 25 21.24 -21.97 7.61
N ASP A 26 21.44 -22.46 6.40
CA ASP A 26 20.97 -21.82 5.18
C ASP A 26 19.45 -21.80 5.31
N VAL A 27 18.89 -20.66 5.72
CA VAL A 27 17.44 -20.47 5.83
C VAL A 27 16.98 -20.37 4.39
N GLY A 28 16.65 -21.50 3.78
CA GLY A 28 16.14 -21.56 2.42
C GLY A 28 14.99 -20.57 2.28
N CYS A 29 15.15 -19.59 1.36
CA CYS A 29 14.10 -18.62 1.10
C CYS A 29 12.88 -19.33 0.52
N ALA A 30 11.69 -19.05 1.03
CA ALA A 30 10.45 -19.58 0.49
C ALA A 30 10.29 -19.12 -0.96
N SER A 31 10.26 -20.06 -1.90
CA SER A 31 10.00 -19.76 -3.31
C SER A 31 8.50 -19.64 -3.52
N ILE A 32 8.06 -18.46 -3.97
CA ILE A 32 6.68 -18.19 -4.40
C ILE A 32 6.74 -17.83 -5.87
N ALA A 33 6.24 -18.74 -6.72
CA ALA A 33 6.30 -18.57 -8.17
C ALA A 33 5.62 -17.25 -8.60
N PRO A 34 6.30 -16.41 -9.41
CA PRO A 34 5.70 -15.18 -9.92
C PRO A 34 4.50 -15.46 -10.83
N MET A 35 3.41 -14.75 -10.60
CA MET A 35 2.25 -14.79 -11.49
C MET A 35 2.42 -13.77 -12.61
N ARG A 36 2.45 -14.23 -13.86
CA ARG A 36 2.56 -13.32 -15.02
C ARG A 36 1.21 -12.75 -15.42
N THR A 37 0.14 -13.53 -15.25
CA THR A 37 -1.23 -13.18 -15.65
C THR A 37 -2.18 -13.31 -14.45
N LEU A 38 -3.27 -12.57 -14.44
CA LEU A 38 -4.30 -12.61 -13.40
C LEU A 38 -5.68 -12.70 -14.04
N GLU A 39 -6.18 -13.92 -14.21
CA GLU A 39 -7.51 -14.20 -14.75
C GLU A 39 -8.50 -14.36 -13.60
N LEU A 40 -9.44 -13.44 -13.46
CA LEU A 40 -10.46 -13.45 -12.42
C LEU A 40 -11.86 -13.46 -13.00
N ARG A 41 -12.74 -14.19 -12.33
CA ARG A 41 -14.18 -14.20 -12.64
C ARG A 41 -14.83 -12.90 -12.18
N ALA A 42 -15.96 -12.54 -12.77
CA ALA A 42 -16.78 -11.42 -12.31
C ALA A 42 -17.12 -11.60 -10.82
N MET A 43 -16.80 -10.61 -10.00
CA MET A 43 -16.99 -10.69 -8.54
C MET A 43 -18.45 -10.52 -8.12
N TYR A 44 -19.26 -9.86 -8.96
CA TYR A 44 -20.64 -9.50 -8.64
C TYR A 44 -21.61 -10.18 -9.56
N ALA A 45 -22.74 -10.58 -9.00
CA ALA A 45 -23.86 -11.19 -9.73
C ALA A 45 -24.73 -10.14 -10.46
N ASP A 46 -24.56 -8.85 -10.13
CA ASP A 46 -25.37 -7.76 -10.68
C ASP A 46 -24.51 -6.63 -11.27
N SER A 47 -25.08 -5.87 -12.18
CA SER A 47 -24.41 -4.76 -12.88
C SER A 47 -24.07 -3.58 -11.97
N LYS A 48 -24.74 -3.43 -10.83
CA LYS A 48 -24.50 -2.37 -9.84
C LYS A 48 -23.36 -2.71 -8.89
N SER A 49 -22.82 -3.92 -8.97
CA SER A 49 -21.80 -4.42 -8.04
C SER A 49 -22.26 -4.35 -6.58
N SER A 50 -23.52 -4.71 -6.34
CA SER A 50 -24.15 -4.69 -5.02
C SER A 50 -24.27 -6.08 -4.39
N VAL A 51 -24.31 -7.16 -5.20
CA VAL A 51 -24.46 -8.55 -4.77
C VAL A 51 -23.21 -9.34 -5.11
N ILE A 52 -22.47 -9.80 -4.12
CA ILE A 52 -21.27 -10.61 -4.32
C ILE A 52 -21.68 -12.02 -4.76
N ASP A 53 -21.04 -12.54 -5.81
CA ASP A 53 -21.08 -13.95 -6.19
C ASP A 53 -20.08 -14.73 -5.36
N GLY A 54 -20.54 -15.41 -4.31
CA GLY A 54 -19.66 -16.10 -3.38
C GLY A 54 -18.85 -17.26 -4.00
N ALA A 55 -19.36 -17.90 -5.07
CA ALA A 55 -18.62 -18.96 -5.76
C ALA A 55 -17.44 -18.37 -6.56
N ASN A 56 -17.68 -17.26 -7.25
CA ASN A 56 -16.65 -16.54 -7.98
C ASN A 56 -15.64 -15.88 -7.03
N GLU A 57 -16.07 -15.31 -5.91
CA GLU A 57 -15.20 -14.76 -4.89
C GLU A 57 -14.24 -15.82 -4.33
N ALA A 58 -14.75 -17.00 -3.98
CA ALA A 58 -13.94 -18.12 -3.51
C ALA A 58 -12.95 -18.64 -4.58
N ALA A 59 -13.35 -18.67 -5.86
CA ALA A 59 -12.49 -19.06 -6.96
C ALA A 59 -11.37 -18.01 -7.16
N ASN A 60 -11.71 -16.72 -7.15
CA ASN A 60 -10.77 -15.62 -7.29
C ASN A 60 -9.75 -15.60 -6.13
N SER A 61 -10.19 -15.84 -4.90
CA SER A 61 -9.31 -15.93 -3.73
C SER A 61 -8.25 -17.02 -3.89
N ARG A 62 -8.65 -18.20 -4.41
CA ARG A 62 -7.68 -19.28 -4.71
C ARG A 62 -6.69 -18.89 -5.80
N THR A 63 -7.16 -18.25 -6.88
CA THR A 63 -6.31 -17.77 -7.96
C THR A 63 -5.29 -16.76 -7.46
N MET A 64 -5.69 -15.90 -6.52
CA MET A 64 -4.83 -14.83 -5.98
C MET A 64 -3.88 -15.28 -4.86
N GLU A 65 -3.98 -16.52 -4.38
CA GLU A 65 -3.19 -17.00 -3.24
C GLU A 65 -1.66 -16.80 -3.40
N PRO A 66 -1.02 -17.01 -4.57
CA PRO A 66 0.41 -16.70 -4.73
C PRO A 66 0.74 -15.21 -4.50
N ILE A 67 -0.14 -14.30 -4.92
CA ILE A 67 0.03 -12.86 -4.69
C ILE A 67 -0.07 -12.57 -3.19
N PHE A 68 -1.07 -13.13 -2.53
CA PHE A 68 -1.24 -12.95 -1.09
C PHE A 68 -0.09 -13.58 -0.28
N ALA A 69 0.45 -14.71 -0.73
CA ALA A 69 1.63 -15.31 -0.13
C ALA A 69 2.88 -14.40 -0.30
N PHE A 70 3.05 -13.80 -1.47
CA PHE A 70 4.09 -12.81 -1.72
C PHE A 70 3.97 -11.62 -0.76
N PHE A 71 2.79 -11.00 -0.66
CA PHE A 71 2.54 -9.89 0.27
C PHE A 71 2.84 -10.29 1.72
N ARG A 72 2.25 -11.38 2.22
CA ARG A 72 2.49 -11.84 3.61
C ARG A 72 3.97 -12.07 3.92
N THR A 73 4.73 -12.59 2.95
CA THR A 73 6.16 -12.87 3.14
C THR A 73 6.97 -11.59 3.21
N THR A 74 6.75 -10.67 2.28
CA THR A 74 7.47 -9.39 2.21
C THR A 74 7.10 -8.48 3.38
N GLU A 75 5.83 -8.36 3.71
CA GLU A 75 5.33 -7.55 4.83
C GLU A 75 5.89 -8.02 6.18
N ARG A 76 5.81 -9.33 6.45
CA ARG A 76 6.36 -9.90 7.70
C ARG A 76 7.84 -9.58 7.85
N ALA A 77 8.60 -9.63 6.77
CA ALA A 77 10.02 -9.32 6.76
C ALA A 77 10.30 -7.83 6.99
N LEU A 78 9.45 -6.96 6.42
CA LEU A 78 9.63 -5.52 6.44
C LEU A 78 9.07 -4.86 7.70
N ASP A 79 7.93 -5.36 8.22
CA ASP A 79 7.26 -4.76 9.36
C ASP A 79 7.76 -5.28 10.72
N GLY A 80 8.56 -6.34 10.74
CA GLY A 80 9.14 -6.93 11.96
C GLY A 80 10.20 -6.09 12.70
N GLY A 81 10.44 -4.84 12.30
CA GLY A 81 11.34 -3.89 13.00
C GLY A 81 12.84 -4.14 12.81
N SER A 82 13.26 -5.27 12.26
CA SER A 82 14.65 -5.65 12.03
C SER A 82 15.07 -5.66 10.55
N ALA A 83 14.23 -5.11 9.69
CA ALA A 83 14.46 -5.10 8.25
C ALA A 83 15.72 -4.27 7.90
N ARG A 84 16.71 -4.93 7.30
CA ARG A 84 17.96 -4.32 6.82
C ARG A 84 18.73 -5.34 5.97
N PRO A 85 19.64 -4.90 5.10
CA PRO A 85 20.58 -5.78 4.44
C PRO A 85 21.41 -6.61 5.46
N GLY A 86 21.58 -7.89 5.17
CA GLY A 86 22.24 -8.86 6.06
C GLY A 86 21.32 -9.52 7.10
N ASN A 87 20.04 -9.13 7.19
CA ASN A 87 19.05 -9.90 7.94
C ASN A 87 18.47 -11.00 7.03
N PRO A 88 18.60 -12.29 7.39
CA PRO A 88 18.22 -13.39 6.49
C PRO A 88 16.76 -13.34 6.02
N GLN A 89 15.83 -12.95 6.90
CA GLN A 89 14.42 -12.86 6.53
C GLN A 89 14.15 -11.73 5.54
N SER A 90 14.77 -10.56 5.74
CA SER A 90 14.63 -9.43 4.84
C SER A 90 15.36 -9.66 3.52
N ASP A 91 16.53 -10.33 3.54
CA ASP A 91 17.28 -10.67 2.34
C ASP A 91 16.49 -11.66 1.48
N CYS A 92 15.85 -12.68 2.08
CA CYS A 92 14.95 -13.60 1.39
C CYS A 92 13.74 -12.88 0.76
N ALA A 93 13.14 -11.96 1.50
CA ALA A 93 12.01 -11.18 0.98
C ALA A 93 12.44 -10.25 -0.17
N PHE A 94 13.64 -9.68 -0.09
CA PHE A 94 14.19 -8.84 -1.15
C PHE A 94 14.53 -9.67 -2.40
N GLN A 95 15.11 -10.87 -2.24
CA GLN A 95 15.32 -11.81 -3.34
C GLN A 95 13.99 -12.18 -4.02
N LEU A 96 12.96 -12.53 -3.24
CA LEU A 96 11.62 -12.83 -3.76
C LEU A 96 11.05 -11.66 -4.57
N PHE A 97 11.21 -10.42 -4.06
CA PHE A 97 10.79 -9.21 -4.78
C PHE A 97 11.51 -9.05 -6.12
N GLY A 98 12.83 -9.31 -6.15
CA GLY A 98 13.62 -9.29 -7.38
C GLY A 98 13.24 -10.38 -8.38
N GLU A 99 12.89 -11.58 -7.90
CA GLU A 99 12.42 -12.68 -8.76
C GLU A 99 11.09 -12.34 -9.43
N TRP A 100 10.15 -11.71 -8.70
CA TRP A 100 8.89 -11.24 -9.25
C TRP A 100 9.09 -10.12 -10.27
N ALA A 101 9.98 -9.17 -9.99
CA ALA A 101 10.34 -8.11 -10.92
C ALA A 101 10.96 -8.67 -12.21
N LYS A 102 11.95 -9.57 -12.09
CA LYS A 102 12.61 -10.21 -13.22
C LYS A 102 11.65 -11.02 -14.10
N ALA A 103 10.65 -11.65 -13.51
CA ALA A 103 9.62 -12.37 -14.24
C ALA A 103 8.59 -11.46 -14.91
N GLY A 104 8.59 -10.15 -14.62
CA GLY A 104 7.55 -9.22 -15.05
C GLY A 104 6.18 -9.61 -14.50
N ALA A 105 6.12 -9.94 -13.21
CA ALA A 105 4.89 -10.41 -12.58
C ALA A 105 3.76 -9.40 -12.78
N LEU A 106 2.57 -9.87 -13.17
CA LEU A 106 1.35 -9.09 -13.42
C LEU A 106 1.47 -8.02 -14.52
N THR A 107 2.61 -7.94 -15.23
CA THR A 107 2.75 -7.08 -16.41
C THR A 107 2.56 -7.90 -17.68
N PHE A 108 1.45 -7.80 -18.28
CA PHE A 108 1.00 -8.75 -19.29
C PHE A 108 0.61 -8.12 -20.60
N GLU A 109 0.52 -9.02 -21.57
CA GLU A 109 -0.03 -8.68 -22.88
C GLU A 109 -1.52 -8.28 -22.75
N PRO A 110 -1.94 -7.14 -23.31
CA PRO A 110 -3.28 -6.60 -23.13
C PRO A 110 -4.43 -7.52 -23.57
N GLN A 111 -4.11 -8.57 -24.33
CA GLN A 111 -5.08 -9.44 -24.98
C GLN A 111 -5.68 -10.53 -24.07
N VAL A 112 -5.06 -10.83 -22.93
CA VAL A 112 -5.38 -11.99 -22.08
C VAL A 112 -6.29 -11.64 -20.90
N TYR A 113 -6.65 -10.36 -20.71
CA TYR A 113 -7.31 -9.91 -19.49
C TYR A 113 -8.77 -9.56 -19.67
N ASP A 114 -9.58 -10.19 -18.82
CA ASP A 114 -10.90 -9.66 -18.52
C ASP A 114 -10.80 -8.38 -17.64
N GLY A 115 -11.91 -7.64 -17.56
CA GLY A 115 -11.95 -6.39 -16.81
C GLY A 115 -11.67 -6.57 -15.31
N GLN A 116 -11.98 -7.74 -14.73
CA GLN A 116 -11.82 -8.00 -13.30
C GLN A 116 -10.36 -8.17 -12.88
N GLY A 117 -9.56 -8.87 -13.68
CA GLY A 117 -8.12 -9.01 -13.43
C GLY A 117 -7.41 -7.66 -13.47
N LYS A 118 -7.74 -6.78 -14.44
CA LYS A 118 -7.21 -5.41 -14.53
C LYS A 118 -7.58 -4.56 -13.32
N VAL A 119 -8.85 -4.62 -12.91
CA VAL A 119 -9.33 -3.90 -11.74
C VAL A 119 -8.57 -4.34 -10.48
N LYS A 120 -8.44 -5.66 -10.26
CA LYS A 120 -7.77 -6.16 -9.05
C LYS A 120 -6.28 -5.83 -9.05
N ARG A 121 -5.62 -5.89 -10.21
CA ARG A 121 -4.23 -5.43 -10.34
C ARG A 121 -4.09 -3.95 -9.95
N GLY A 122 -5.00 -3.10 -10.42
CA GLY A 122 -5.00 -1.68 -10.04
C GLY A 122 -5.12 -1.44 -8.54
N LEU A 123 -5.91 -2.27 -7.85
CA LEU A 123 -6.04 -2.23 -6.39
C LEU A 123 -4.80 -2.75 -5.65
N LEU A 124 -4.05 -3.69 -6.24
CA LEU A 124 -2.83 -4.27 -5.65
C LEU A 124 -1.58 -3.43 -5.92
N ASN A 125 -1.58 -2.62 -6.98
CA ASN A 125 -0.40 -1.85 -7.40
C ASN A 125 0.17 -0.96 -6.29
N PRO A 126 -0.62 -0.17 -5.53
CA PRO A 126 -0.09 0.61 -4.43
C PRO A 126 0.65 -0.23 -3.38
N GLY A 127 0.25 -1.48 -3.15
CA GLY A 127 0.94 -2.40 -2.25
C GLY A 127 2.32 -2.79 -2.75
N PHE A 128 2.48 -3.09 -4.04
CA PHE A 128 3.80 -3.39 -4.63
C PHE A 128 4.73 -2.17 -4.54
N GLN A 129 4.21 -0.97 -4.85
CA GLN A 129 4.97 0.27 -4.72
C GLN A 129 5.40 0.50 -3.26
N MET A 130 4.51 0.28 -2.31
CA MET A 130 4.79 0.44 -0.88
C MET A 130 5.84 -0.54 -0.38
N ILE A 131 5.84 -1.79 -0.84
CA ILE A 131 6.90 -2.77 -0.54
C ILE A 131 8.25 -2.26 -1.05
N GLY A 132 8.32 -1.74 -2.27
CA GLY A 132 9.52 -1.12 -2.82
C GLY A 132 10.01 0.05 -1.95
N ILE A 133 9.10 0.92 -1.51
CA ILE A 133 9.39 2.03 -0.59
C ILE A 133 9.96 1.51 0.74
N LYS A 134 9.35 0.46 1.32
CA LYS A 134 9.80 -0.15 2.57
C LYS A 134 11.19 -0.78 2.44
N PHE A 135 11.49 -1.47 1.33
CA PHE A 135 12.83 -2.00 1.07
C PHE A 135 13.87 -0.87 1.00
N ARG A 136 13.57 0.21 0.26
CA ARG A 136 14.47 1.37 0.19
C ARG A 136 14.68 2.00 1.57
N ALA A 137 13.62 2.19 2.35
CA ALA A 137 13.71 2.72 3.71
C ALA A 137 14.50 1.80 4.67
N ALA A 138 14.51 0.50 4.42
CA ALA A 138 15.31 -0.49 5.13
C ALA A 138 16.79 -0.54 4.69
N GLY A 139 17.18 0.26 3.68
CA GLY A 139 18.55 0.36 3.18
C GLY A 139 18.88 -0.55 2.00
N TYR A 140 17.89 -1.22 1.40
CA TYR A 140 18.10 -1.98 0.16
C TYR A 140 18.16 -1.06 -1.05
N VAL A 141 19.00 -1.42 -2.02
CA VAL A 141 19.10 -0.74 -3.30
C VAL A 141 18.24 -1.49 -4.32
N LEU A 142 17.16 -0.85 -4.78
CA LEU A 142 16.36 -1.39 -5.88
C LEU A 142 17.12 -1.19 -7.19
N ASP A 143 17.34 -2.27 -7.92
CA ASP A 143 17.98 -2.22 -9.23
C ASP A 143 16.99 -1.74 -10.31
N GLU A 144 17.52 -1.47 -11.51
CA GLU A 144 16.71 -0.98 -12.64
C GLU A 144 15.63 -1.99 -13.07
N THR A 145 15.85 -3.30 -12.90
CA THR A 145 14.84 -4.32 -13.21
C THR A 145 13.62 -4.18 -12.29
N MET A 146 13.86 -3.97 -10.99
CA MET A 146 12.80 -3.78 -10.00
C MET A 146 12.03 -2.46 -10.25
N LEU A 147 12.74 -1.39 -10.51
CA LEU A 147 12.13 -0.07 -10.79
C LEU A 147 11.35 -0.09 -12.10
N ALA A 148 11.91 -0.67 -13.17
CA ALA A 148 11.23 -0.79 -14.45
C ALA A 148 9.95 -1.66 -14.36
N TRP A 149 9.98 -2.74 -13.57
CA TRP A 149 8.78 -3.53 -13.32
C TRP A 149 7.68 -2.74 -12.61
N LEU A 150 8.03 -2.01 -11.54
CA LEU A 150 7.07 -1.17 -10.81
C LEU A 150 6.48 -0.05 -11.69
N ARG A 151 7.32 0.62 -12.49
CA ARG A 151 6.86 1.60 -13.49
C ARG A 151 5.90 0.99 -14.51
N LYS A 152 6.22 -0.22 -15.00
CA LYS A 152 5.36 -0.89 -15.97
C LYS A 152 4.00 -1.28 -15.38
N LEU A 153 3.95 -1.82 -14.16
CA LEU A 153 2.71 -2.07 -13.44
C LEU A 153 1.86 -0.81 -13.34
N ASP A 154 2.50 0.30 -13.03
CA ASP A 154 1.83 1.57 -12.84
C ASP A 154 1.33 2.15 -14.17
N GLN A 155 2.18 2.18 -15.20
CA GLN A 155 1.81 2.68 -16.52
C GLN A 155 0.61 1.93 -17.10
N GLU A 156 0.58 0.61 -17.00
CA GLU A 156 -0.53 -0.19 -17.49
C GLU A 156 -1.85 0.07 -16.73
N ASN A 157 -1.78 0.43 -15.43
CA ASN A 157 -2.95 0.86 -14.67
C ASN A 157 -3.41 2.25 -15.08
N VAL A 158 -2.47 3.20 -15.24
CA VAL A 158 -2.79 4.54 -15.74
C VAL A 158 -3.45 4.46 -17.12
N ASP A 159 -2.87 3.69 -18.05
CA ASP A 159 -3.42 3.53 -19.41
C ASP A 159 -4.83 2.92 -19.41
N PHE A 160 -5.09 1.98 -18.50
CA PHE A 160 -6.41 1.36 -18.35
C PHE A 160 -7.44 2.36 -17.83
N TYR A 161 -7.08 3.18 -16.85
CA TYR A 161 -8.00 4.12 -16.22
C TYR A 161 -8.05 5.50 -16.88
N ALA A 162 -7.04 5.91 -17.65
CA ALA A 162 -7.04 7.17 -18.39
C ALA A 162 -8.13 7.20 -19.47
N LYS A 163 -8.50 6.04 -20.01
CA LYS A 163 -9.49 5.89 -21.08
C LYS A 163 -10.96 5.95 -20.61
N GLY A 164 -11.23 6.50 -19.44
CA GLY A 164 -12.59 6.91 -19.06
C GLY A 164 -13.49 5.84 -18.45
N SER A 165 -12.94 4.84 -17.75
CA SER A 165 -13.80 4.00 -16.91
C SER A 165 -14.29 4.81 -15.72
N ASN A 166 -15.60 5.07 -15.65
CA ASN A 166 -16.31 5.82 -14.59
C ASN A 166 -16.33 5.10 -13.22
N ARG A 167 -15.22 4.51 -12.80
CA ARG A 167 -15.13 3.76 -11.54
C ARG A 167 -14.33 4.59 -10.54
N ALA A 168 -15.01 5.54 -9.88
CA ALA A 168 -14.41 6.59 -9.08
C ALA A 168 -13.28 6.12 -8.14
N ASN A 169 -13.54 5.18 -7.22
CA ASN A 169 -12.51 4.71 -6.29
C ASN A 169 -11.35 3.98 -6.98
N GLN A 170 -11.60 3.21 -8.03
CA GLN A 170 -10.56 2.44 -8.74
C GLN A 170 -9.57 3.35 -9.46
N ARG A 171 -10.03 4.48 -10.03
CA ARG A 171 -9.13 5.50 -10.58
C ARG A 171 -8.26 6.13 -9.51
N VAL A 172 -8.82 6.36 -8.31
CA VAL A 172 -8.07 6.91 -7.18
C VAL A 172 -6.98 5.94 -6.72
N TRP A 173 -7.28 4.63 -6.69
CA TRP A 173 -6.27 3.59 -6.41
C TRP A 173 -5.14 3.57 -7.44
N ALA A 174 -5.48 3.70 -8.74
CA ALA A 174 -4.46 3.80 -9.78
C ALA A 174 -3.60 5.07 -9.62
N ALA A 175 -4.20 6.21 -9.30
CA ALA A 175 -3.48 7.45 -9.05
C ALA A 175 -2.62 7.38 -7.78
N ALA A 176 -3.09 6.67 -6.73
CA ALA A 176 -2.29 6.43 -5.52
C ALA A 176 -1.05 5.56 -5.83
N GLY A 177 -1.19 4.52 -6.66
CA GLY A 177 -0.06 3.73 -7.15
C GLY A 177 0.95 4.59 -7.89
N ALA A 178 0.49 5.42 -8.84
CA ALA A 178 1.32 6.33 -9.61
C ALA A 178 2.05 7.35 -8.72
N ALA A 179 1.38 7.90 -7.72
CA ALA A 179 2.00 8.81 -6.78
C ALA A 179 3.07 8.12 -5.92
N LEU A 180 2.83 6.89 -5.46
CA LEU A 180 3.81 6.09 -4.72
C LEU A 180 5.00 5.71 -5.61
N ASN A 181 4.77 5.38 -6.89
CA ASN A 181 5.85 5.15 -7.85
C ASN A 181 6.75 6.39 -7.98
N ASN A 182 6.17 7.57 -8.10
CA ASN A 182 6.93 8.82 -8.18
C ASN A 182 7.67 9.17 -6.88
N VAL A 183 7.20 8.70 -5.72
CA VAL A 183 7.96 8.79 -4.47
C VAL A 183 9.15 7.83 -4.50
N LEU A 184 8.96 6.64 -5.04
CA LEU A 184 9.98 5.61 -5.11
C LEU A 184 11.00 5.87 -6.22
N ASP A 185 10.51 6.20 -7.40
CA ASP A 185 11.31 6.45 -8.59
C ASP A 185 10.98 7.85 -9.10
N ARG A 186 12.00 8.70 -9.22
CA ARG A 186 11.82 10.11 -9.60
C ARG A 186 11.55 10.32 -11.07
N ASP A 187 11.47 9.23 -11.84
CA ASP A 187 11.05 9.32 -13.24
C ASP A 187 9.53 9.57 -13.29
N PRO A 188 9.09 10.75 -13.76
CA PRO A 188 7.71 11.17 -13.59
C PRO A 188 6.75 10.40 -14.51
N VAL A 189 6.19 9.32 -14.02
CA VAL A 189 4.97 8.75 -14.59
C VAL A 189 3.83 9.75 -14.39
N PRO A 190 2.87 9.88 -15.30
CA PRO A 190 2.12 11.11 -15.56
C PRO A 190 1.56 11.79 -14.31
N LEU A 191 2.25 12.82 -13.84
CA LEU A 191 1.76 13.73 -12.81
C LEU A 191 0.38 14.29 -13.17
N ALA A 192 0.13 14.55 -14.45
CA ALA A 192 -1.16 15.03 -14.94
C ALA A 192 -2.33 14.09 -14.60
N PHE A 193 -2.14 12.76 -14.67
CA PHE A 193 -3.18 11.80 -14.30
C PHE A 193 -3.49 11.87 -12.80
N GLN A 194 -2.46 11.94 -11.95
CA GLN A 194 -2.63 12.02 -10.49
C GLN A 194 -3.36 13.31 -10.09
N GLU A 195 -2.99 14.45 -10.67
CA GLU A 195 -3.63 15.74 -10.42
C GLU A 195 -5.10 15.74 -10.86
N GLN A 196 -5.36 15.26 -12.08
CA GLN A 196 -6.73 15.14 -12.57
C GLN A 196 -7.58 14.28 -11.63
N VAL A 197 -7.09 13.08 -11.26
CA VAL A 197 -7.83 12.16 -10.40
C VAL A 197 -7.99 12.70 -8.98
N TRP A 198 -7.01 13.42 -8.45
CA TRP A 198 -7.13 14.10 -7.17
C TRP A 198 -8.30 15.08 -7.15
N HIS A 199 -8.36 15.95 -8.15
CA HIS A 199 -9.45 16.93 -8.26
C HIS A 199 -10.80 16.25 -8.51
N GLU A 200 -10.87 15.22 -9.35
CA GLU A 200 -12.08 14.42 -9.58
C GLU A 200 -12.58 13.76 -8.30
N ALA A 201 -11.68 13.15 -7.52
CA ALA A 201 -12.03 12.49 -6.27
C ALA A 201 -12.62 13.46 -5.24
N LEU A 202 -12.00 14.63 -5.10
CA LEU A 202 -12.50 15.67 -4.19
C LEU A 202 -13.81 16.30 -4.70
N ALA A 203 -13.96 16.49 -6.01
CA ALA A 203 -15.19 17.02 -6.60
C ALA A 203 -16.37 16.06 -6.45
N ALA A 204 -16.11 14.75 -6.38
CA ALA A 204 -17.14 13.73 -6.19
C ALA A 204 -17.74 13.71 -4.78
N ILE A 205 -17.08 14.32 -3.80
CA ILE A 205 -17.57 14.40 -2.41
C ILE A 205 -18.56 15.56 -2.30
N ASP A 206 -19.83 15.24 -2.02
CA ASP A 206 -20.88 16.23 -1.82
C ASP A 206 -20.74 16.98 -0.47
N ASP A 207 -21.62 17.96 -0.24
CA ASP A 207 -21.61 18.77 0.98
C ASP A 207 -21.94 17.97 2.25
N ASN A 208 -22.57 16.81 2.12
CA ASN A 208 -22.87 15.90 3.22
C ASN A 208 -21.76 14.86 3.44
N GLY A 209 -20.76 14.81 2.55
CA GLY A 209 -19.63 13.90 2.58
C GLY A 209 -19.88 12.57 1.88
N PHE A 210 -20.93 12.47 1.04
CA PHE A 210 -21.21 11.25 0.28
C PHE A 210 -20.69 11.34 -1.16
N ILE A 211 -20.49 10.17 -1.78
CA ILE A 211 -20.09 10.03 -3.17
C ILE A 211 -21.24 9.34 -3.91
N ALA A 212 -21.88 10.04 -4.83
CA ALA A 212 -23.07 9.55 -5.53
C ALA A 212 -22.84 8.21 -6.22
N ALA A 213 -21.71 8.04 -6.93
CA ALA A 213 -21.35 6.80 -7.60
C ALA A 213 -21.21 5.61 -6.64
N GLU A 214 -20.81 5.85 -5.41
CA GLU A 214 -20.68 4.79 -4.39
C GLU A 214 -22.01 4.52 -3.67
N LEU A 215 -22.91 5.48 -3.60
CA LEU A 215 -24.29 5.27 -3.13
C LEU A 215 -25.07 4.31 -4.05
N GLU A 216 -24.78 4.33 -5.37
CA GLU A 216 -25.38 3.42 -6.34
C GLU A 216 -25.06 1.93 -6.10
N ARG A 217 -24.05 1.64 -5.26
CA ARG A 217 -23.68 0.28 -4.85
C ARG A 217 -24.65 -0.36 -3.85
N GLY A 218 -25.75 0.32 -3.52
CA GLY A 218 -26.79 -0.20 -2.65
C GLY A 218 -26.23 -0.66 -1.30
N GLN A 219 -26.43 -1.94 -0.94
CA GLN A 219 -25.95 -2.48 0.33
C GLN A 219 -24.42 -2.37 0.55
N GLN A 220 -23.63 -2.23 -0.50
CA GLN A 220 -22.18 -2.09 -0.46
C GLN A 220 -21.72 -0.62 -0.39
N ALA A 221 -22.63 0.36 -0.33
CA ALA A 221 -22.29 1.77 -0.40
C ALA A 221 -21.22 2.19 0.63
N LEU A 222 -21.37 1.77 1.89
CA LEU A 222 -20.40 2.08 2.94
C LEU A 222 -19.01 1.50 2.65
N VAL A 223 -18.95 0.26 2.17
CA VAL A 223 -17.70 -0.42 1.79
C VAL A 223 -16.98 0.37 0.70
N TYR A 224 -17.70 0.84 -0.30
CA TYR A 224 -17.12 1.60 -1.39
C TYR A 224 -16.72 3.04 -1.00
N HIS A 225 -17.44 3.66 -0.07
CA HIS A 225 -17.00 4.92 0.55
C HIS A 225 -15.69 4.73 1.33
N LEU A 226 -15.54 3.62 2.06
CA LEU A 226 -14.29 3.23 2.72
C LEU A 226 -13.14 3.04 1.71
N TYR A 227 -13.39 2.37 0.59
CA TYR A 227 -12.37 2.21 -0.46
C TYR A 227 -11.98 3.55 -1.07
N SER A 228 -12.94 4.45 -1.30
CA SER A 228 -12.68 5.79 -1.82
C SER A 228 -11.86 6.61 -0.83
N LEU A 229 -12.23 6.63 0.45
CA LEU A 229 -11.47 7.35 1.47
C LEU A 229 -10.05 6.80 1.60
N SER A 230 -9.90 5.46 1.70
CA SER A 230 -8.58 4.82 1.81
C SER A 230 -7.66 5.21 0.65
N ALA A 231 -8.17 5.09 -0.60
CA ALA A 231 -7.39 5.44 -1.79
C ALA A 231 -6.98 6.93 -1.78
N THR A 232 -7.91 7.80 -1.40
CA THR A 232 -7.66 9.25 -1.39
C THR A 232 -6.65 9.63 -0.30
N LEU A 233 -6.67 8.98 0.86
CA LEU A 233 -5.68 9.19 1.92
C LEU A 233 -4.27 8.73 1.51
N VAL A 234 -4.17 7.58 0.83
CA VAL A 234 -2.88 7.11 0.30
C VAL A 234 -2.35 8.08 -0.75
N LEU A 235 -3.21 8.52 -1.68
CA LEU A 235 -2.85 9.52 -2.70
C LEU A 235 -2.42 10.83 -2.07
N ALA A 236 -3.17 11.37 -1.11
CA ALA A 236 -2.84 12.59 -0.37
C ALA A 236 -1.47 12.49 0.30
N THR A 237 -1.21 11.35 0.98
CA THR A 237 0.07 11.13 1.67
C THR A 237 1.24 11.04 0.69
N ALA A 238 1.06 10.32 -0.43
CA ALA A 238 2.08 10.23 -1.47
C ALA A 238 2.34 11.60 -2.12
N ARG A 239 1.29 12.37 -2.42
CA ARG A 239 1.39 13.77 -2.90
C ARG A 239 2.14 14.65 -1.91
N SER A 240 1.85 14.55 -0.61
CA SER A 240 2.57 15.28 0.44
C SER A 240 4.05 14.91 0.46
N ALA A 241 4.41 13.62 0.31
CA ALA A 241 5.80 13.17 0.20
C ALA A 241 6.51 13.72 -1.05
N LEU A 242 5.77 13.99 -2.12
CA LEU A 242 6.25 14.64 -3.34
C LEU A 242 6.36 16.17 -3.21
N GLY A 243 5.88 16.75 -2.08
CA GLY A 243 5.95 18.17 -1.79
C GLY A 243 4.70 18.98 -2.14
N TYR A 244 3.62 18.33 -2.57
CA TYR A 244 2.32 18.98 -2.74
C TYR A 244 1.72 19.30 -1.36
N LYS A 245 1.02 20.43 -1.27
CA LYS A 245 0.32 20.83 -0.06
C LYS A 245 -1.18 20.86 -0.35
N GLU A 246 -1.95 20.23 0.49
CA GLU A 246 -3.39 20.32 0.44
C GLU A 246 -3.83 21.71 0.88
N SER A 247 -4.82 22.26 0.17
CA SER A 247 -5.50 23.47 0.60
C SER A 247 -6.45 23.17 1.79
N ALA A 248 -6.84 24.20 2.52
CA ALA A 248 -7.81 24.05 3.61
C ALA A 248 -9.16 23.48 3.11
N GLU A 249 -9.57 23.85 1.88
CA GLU A 249 -10.81 23.35 1.27
C GLU A 249 -10.72 21.86 0.96
N GLU A 250 -9.59 21.40 0.37
CA GLU A 250 -9.34 20.00 0.08
C GLU A 250 -9.37 19.15 1.36
N GLY A 251 -8.68 19.60 2.42
CA GLY A 251 -8.70 18.94 3.72
C GLY A 251 -10.10 18.86 4.33
N GLN A 252 -10.92 19.92 4.17
CA GLN A 252 -12.32 19.91 4.62
C GLN A 252 -13.18 18.92 3.86
N LYS A 253 -12.95 18.73 2.54
CA LYS A 253 -13.67 17.72 1.74
C LYS A 253 -13.35 16.31 2.20
N LEU A 254 -12.07 15.99 2.44
CA LEU A 254 -11.66 14.71 3.01
C LEU A 254 -12.28 14.46 4.38
N LYS A 255 -12.30 15.51 5.23
CA LYS A 255 -12.92 15.40 6.54
C LYS A 255 -14.42 15.13 6.43
N ARG A 256 -15.15 15.79 5.52
CA ARG A 256 -16.59 15.53 5.32
C ARG A 256 -16.85 14.08 4.93
N LEU A 257 -16.03 13.49 4.02
CA LEU A 257 -16.14 12.07 3.65
C LEU A 257 -15.88 11.17 4.86
N ALA A 258 -14.82 11.43 5.62
CA ALA A 258 -14.51 10.68 6.84
C ALA A 258 -15.64 10.76 7.87
N ASP A 259 -16.17 11.96 8.14
CA ASP A 259 -17.28 12.19 9.06
C ASP A 259 -18.57 11.49 8.60
N ALA A 260 -18.86 11.47 7.28
CA ALA A 260 -20.04 10.78 6.74
C ALA A 260 -19.94 9.25 6.94
N ILE A 261 -18.76 8.67 6.73
CA ILE A 261 -18.49 7.26 7.00
C ILE A 261 -18.63 6.99 8.51
N GLY A 262 -18.02 7.80 9.37
CA GLY A 262 -18.11 7.67 10.83
C GLY A 262 -19.56 7.72 11.33
N ARG A 263 -20.35 8.69 10.85
CA ARG A 263 -21.80 8.77 11.15
C ARG A 263 -22.54 7.51 10.68
N THR A 264 -22.25 7.02 9.48
CA THR A 264 -22.90 5.84 8.93
C THR A 264 -22.60 4.56 9.72
N LEU A 265 -21.38 4.43 10.25
CA LEU A 265 -21.02 3.33 11.15
C LEU A 265 -21.85 3.33 12.44
N CYS A 266 -22.19 4.51 12.96
CA CYS A 266 -23.04 4.67 14.14
C CYS A 266 -24.52 4.55 13.83
N ASP A 267 -24.95 5.13 12.71
CA ASP A 267 -26.35 5.17 12.28
C ASP A 267 -26.45 5.14 10.76
N PRO A 268 -26.72 3.98 10.15
CA PRO A 268 -26.73 3.84 8.71
C PRO A 268 -27.95 4.47 8.01
N ARG A 269 -28.99 4.91 8.74
CA ARG A 269 -30.29 5.33 8.18
C ARG A 269 -30.17 6.40 7.10
N GLN A 270 -29.27 7.38 7.26
CA GLN A 270 -29.08 8.41 6.25
C GLN A 270 -28.55 7.81 4.94
N MET A 271 -27.51 7.00 5.00
CA MET A 271 -26.95 6.34 3.81
C MET A 271 -27.93 5.33 3.22
N GLU A 272 -28.70 4.60 4.05
CA GLU A 272 -29.77 3.69 3.58
C GLU A 272 -30.82 4.43 2.77
N GLY A 273 -31.24 5.62 3.21
CA GLY A 273 -32.18 6.46 2.49
C GLY A 273 -31.65 6.92 1.14
N LEU A 274 -30.37 7.30 1.07
CA LEU A 274 -29.71 7.74 -0.17
C LEU A 274 -29.44 6.58 -1.13
N ALA A 275 -28.90 5.47 -0.62
CA ALA A 275 -28.57 4.28 -1.40
C ALA A 275 -29.80 3.41 -1.77
N LYS A 276 -30.97 3.72 -1.16
CA LYS A 276 -32.23 2.95 -1.32
C LYS A 276 -32.04 1.45 -1.03
N ALA A 277 -31.22 1.14 -0.04
CA ALA A 277 -30.88 -0.23 0.35
C ALA A 277 -30.44 -0.27 1.82
N LYS A 278 -30.62 -1.43 2.46
CA LYS A 278 -30.00 -1.73 3.75
C LYS A 278 -28.49 -1.73 3.60
N ILE A 279 -27.80 -0.96 4.44
CA ILE A 279 -26.34 -0.86 4.40
C ILE A 279 -25.73 -2.02 5.16
N ARG A 280 -24.80 -2.71 4.51
CA ARG A 280 -23.95 -3.69 5.14
C ARG A 280 -22.83 -2.99 5.90
N ILE A 281 -22.80 -3.15 7.22
CA ILE A 281 -21.66 -2.76 8.05
C ILE A 281 -20.63 -3.89 7.96
N PRO A 282 -19.42 -3.67 7.46
CA PRO A 282 -18.41 -4.71 7.39
C PRO A 282 -17.76 -4.96 8.75
N ASP A 283 -17.58 -6.23 9.13
CA ASP A 283 -16.98 -6.62 10.40
C ASP A 283 -15.45 -6.46 10.45
N GLY A 284 -14.85 -6.19 9.35
CA GLY A 284 -13.41 -5.97 9.17
C GLY A 284 -13.09 -6.05 7.68
N GLN A 285 -12.36 -5.07 7.20
CA GLN A 285 -11.87 -5.05 5.84
C GLN A 285 -10.53 -4.36 5.83
N TRP A 286 -9.64 -4.77 4.93
CA TRP A 286 -8.36 -4.13 4.76
C TRP A 286 -8.47 -2.59 4.52
N ALA A 287 -9.60 -2.10 4.01
CA ALA A 287 -9.87 -0.68 3.86
C ALA A 287 -9.95 0.06 5.22
N TYR A 288 -10.36 -0.62 6.31
CA TYR A 288 -10.31 -0.02 7.65
C TYR A 288 -8.87 0.15 8.11
N GLU A 289 -8.03 -0.87 7.93
CA GLU A 289 -6.63 -0.82 8.32
C GLU A 289 -5.87 0.26 7.56
N VAL A 290 -6.14 0.40 6.25
CA VAL A 290 -5.60 1.50 5.43
C VAL A 290 -6.10 2.84 5.93
N THR A 291 -7.41 2.99 6.11
CA THR A 291 -8.01 4.26 6.53
C THR A 291 -7.53 4.65 7.92
N ASN A 292 -7.52 3.74 8.88
CA ASN A 292 -7.01 3.99 10.23
C ASN A 292 -5.51 4.33 10.23
N GLY A 293 -4.72 3.68 9.39
CA GLY A 293 -3.28 3.92 9.30
C GLY A 293 -2.94 5.26 8.64
N PHE A 294 -3.58 5.58 7.53
CA PHE A 294 -3.31 6.81 6.78
C PHE A 294 -4.17 8.00 7.22
N GLY A 295 -5.32 7.75 7.85
CA GLY A 295 -6.24 8.80 8.27
C GLY A 295 -5.73 9.66 9.42
N GLY A 296 -4.92 9.08 10.31
CA GLY A 296 -4.35 9.82 11.44
C GLY A 296 -5.42 10.61 12.21
N ASP A 297 -5.15 11.89 12.44
CA ASP A 297 -6.06 12.81 13.16
C ASP A 297 -7.31 13.23 12.35
N LEU A 298 -7.40 12.87 11.07
CA LEU A 298 -8.58 13.13 10.25
C LEU A 298 -9.81 12.38 10.76
N LEU A 299 -9.59 11.16 11.30
CA LEU A 299 -10.63 10.32 11.84
C LEU A 299 -11.01 10.82 13.25
N GLY A 300 -12.15 11.47 13.37
CA GLY A 300 -12.65 11.96 14.65
C GLY A 300 -13.06 10.85 15.62
N ALA A 301 -13.42 11.25 16.86
CA ALA A 301 -13.83 10.32 17.93
C ALA A 301 -15.02 9.40 17.54
N ASP A 302 -15.92 9.88 16.68
CA ASP A 302 -17.08 9.11 16.24
C ASP A 302 -16.71 7.92 15.35
N TRP A 303 -15.59 8.00 14.62
CA TRP A 303 -15.07 6.91 13.82
C TRP A 303 -14.70 5.69 14.67
N SER A 304 -13.95 5.91 15.76
CA SER A 304 -13.51 4.86 16.66
C SER A 304 -14.61 4.34 17.59
N ARG A 305 -15.69 5.10 17.75
CA ARG A 305 -16.79 4.78 18.68
C ARG A 305 -17.72 3.70 18.15
N CYS A 306 -17.97 3.68 16.85
CA CYS A 306 -18.98 2.81 16.25
C CYS A 306 -18.42 1.91 15.14
N GLY A 307 -17.19 2.15 14.73
CA GLY A 307 -16.46 1.27 13.80
C GLY A 307 -15.78 0.11 14.51
N PRO A 308 -15.30 -0.88 13.77
CA PRO A 308 -14.46 -1.90 14.34
C PRO A 308 -13.23 -1.22 14.97
N PRO A 309 -12.86 -1.62 16.21
CA PRO A 309 -11.67 -1.03 16.82
C PRO A 309 -10.46 -1.27 15.90
N PRO A 310 -9.55 -0.30 15.76
CA PRO A 310 -8.32 -0.46 14.99
C PRO A 310 -7.39 -1.42 15.73
N THR A 311 -7.67 -2.72 15.67
CA THR A 311 -6.90 -3.77 16.33
C THR A 311 -5.68 -4.16 15.51
N ASP A 312 -5.73 -3.93 14.22
CA ASP A 312 -4.66 -4.21 13.29
C ASP A 312 -4.56 -3.07 12.26
N PHE A 313 -3.33 -2.70 11.91
CA PHE A 313 -3.05 -1.72 10.85
C PHE A 313 -2.41 -2.41 9.65
N ASN A 314 -2.44 -3.75 9.65
CA ASN A 314 -1.85 -4.57 8.61
C ASN A 314 -2.78 -4.69 7.41
N ALA A 315 -2.69 -3.73 6.53
CA ALA A 315 -3.37 -3.74 5.24
C ALA A 315 -2.53 -4.54 4.22
N ARG A 316 -2.73 -5.85 4.20
CA ARG A 316 -1.98 -6.79 3.36
C ARG A 316 -1.87 -6.33 1.90
N ASP A 317 -2.96 -5.95 1.27
CA ASP A 317 -2.97 -5.53 -0.14
C ASP A 317 -2.32 -4.15 -0.36
N MET A 318 -1.86 -3.50 0.71
CA MET A 318 -1.20 -2.18 0.74
C MET A 318 0.24 -2.23 1.25
N GLY A 319 0.84 -3.42 1.29
CA GLY A 319 2.23 -3.60 1.71
C GLY A 319 2.42 -3.64 3.22
N GLY A 320 1.41 -4.06 3.99
CA GLY A 320 1.49 -4.36 5.41
C GLY A 320 1.08 -3.23 6.33
N ASP A 321 1.84 -2.95 7.39
CA ASP A 321 1.50 -1.94 8.40
C ASP A 321 1.39 -0.54 7.78
N SER A 322 0.15 -0.03 7.73
CA SER A 322 -0.21 1.25 7.11
C SER A 322 0.28 2.47 7.90
N ARG A 323 0.39 2.38 9.24
CA ARG A 323 0.97 3.46 10.07
C ARG A 323 2.48 3.58 9.83
N ARG A 324 3.16 2.44 9.71
CA ARG A 324 4.58 2.41 9.36
C ARG A 324 4.81 3.00 7.97
N SER A 325 3.97 2.63 7.01
CA SER A 325 3.98 3.18 5.66
C SER A 325 3.80 4.71 5.67
N LEU A 326 2.80 5.21 6.42
CA LEU A 326 2.57 6.64 6.61
C LEU A 326 3.78 7.35 7.22
N SER A 327 4.37 6.76 8.26
CA SER A 327 5.54 7.32 8.94
C SER A 327 6.73 7.43 7.99
N MET A 328 6.99 6.41 7.17
CA MET A 328 8.07 6.42 6.18
C MET A 328 7.87 7.49 5.10
N LEU A 329 6.64 7.65 4.60
CA LEU A 329 6.32 8.67 3.60
C LEU A 329 6.47 10.10 4.18
N LYS A 330 6.02 10.32 5.42
CA LYS A 330 6.14 11.63 6.11
C LYS A 330 7.59 11.98 6.46
N ALA A 331 8.40 11.02 6.85
CA ALA A 331 9.79 11.26 7.25
C ALA A 331 10.69 11.68 6.10
N GLY A 332 10.25 11.55 4.86
CA GLY A 332 11.07 11.83 3.67
C GLY A 332 12.35 10.97 3.63
N THR A 333 12.34 9.82 4.30
CA THR A 333 13.47 8.89 4.48
C THR A 333 13.96 8.23 3.18
N LEU A 334 13.36 8.63 2.06
CA LEU A 334 13.64 8.07 0.73
C LEU A 334 14.77 8.79 -0.01
N LYS A 335 15.69 9.42 0.72
CA LYS A 335 16.93 9.89 0.12
C LYS A 335 17.78 8.69 -0.27
N ASN A 336 18.10 8.55 -1.54
CA ASN A 336 19.10 7.56 -1.95
C ASN A 336 20.40 7.82 -1.17
N PRO A 337 21.02 6.78 -0.58
CA PRO A 337 22.35 6.93 -0.02
C PRO A 337 23.30 7.36 -1.14
N GLY A 338 23.77 8.62 -1.13
CA GLY A 338 24.69 9.14 -2.12
C GLY A 338 24.11 10.15 -3.12
N GLU A 339 22.83 10.44 -3.12
CA GLU A 339 22.29 11.54 -3.92
C GLU A 339 22.64 12.89 -3.32
N THR A 340 23.63 13.54 -3.92
CA THR A 340 23.79 15.01 -3.84
C THR A 340 22.56 15.63 -4.51
N PRO A 341 21.91 16.67 -3.92
CA PRO A 341 20.84 17.40 -4.62
C PRO A 341 21.35 17.83 -5.98
N MET A 342 20.62 17.49 -7.05
CA MET A 342 21.00 17.95 -8.40
C MET A 342 21.05 19.48 -8.39
N PRO A 343 22.19 20.10 -8.73
CA PRO A 343 22.26 21.56 -8.87
C PRO A 343 21.34 21.96 -10.00
N GLY A 344 20.28 22.74 -9.70
CA GLY A 344 19.37 23.25 -10.72
C GLY A 344 17.97 22.63 -10.77
N ALA A 345 17.62 21.67 -9.89
CA ALA A 345 16.23 21.30 -9.73
C ALA A 345 15.43 22.52 -9.23
N PRO A 346 14.36 22.94 -9.91
CA PRO A 346 13.56 24.08 -9.44
C PRO A 346 13.04 23.77 -8.04
N PRO A 347 12.99 24.79 -7.13
CA PRO A 347 12.41 24.58 -5.83
C PRO A 347 10.98 24.05 -6.00
N ARG A 348 10.63 22.97 -5.28
CA ARG A 348 9.38 22.20 -5.36
C ARG A 348 8.08 23.03 -5.35
N ALA A 349 8.14 24.33 -5.08
CA ALA A 349 7.02 25.26 -5.04
C ALA A 349 6.59 25.85 -6.39
N GLN A 350 7.36 25.68 -7.48
CA GLN A 350 7.09 26.37 -8.76
C GLN A 350 6.33 25.52 -9.81
N LEU A 351 5.97 24.27 -9.50
CA LEU A 351 5.21 23.43 -10.44
C LEU A 351 3.70 23.74 -10.45
N SER A 352 3.19 24.57 -9.53
CA SER A 352 1.75 24.87 -9.41
C SER A 352 1.26 26.07 -10.22
N GLU A 353 2.12 26.90 -10.82
CA GLU A 353 1.70 28.16 -11.44
C GLU A 353 1.70 28.23 -12.97
N LYS A 354 2.11 27.18 -13.69
CA LYS A 354 2.15 27.19 -15.16
C LYS A 354 1.06 26.40 -15.87
N GLY A 355 -0.04 26.10 -15.20
CA GLY A 355 -1.18 25.34 -15.74
C GLY A 355 -2.51 26.05 -15.56
N ARG A 356 -2.58 27.37 -15.77
CA ARG A 356 -3.86 28.07 -15.99
C ARG A 356 -3.94 28.63 -17.39
#